data_bfe6823a200227812a57b458060a3518
#
_entry.id   bfe6823a200227812a57b458060a3518
#
_cell.length_a   1.000
_cell.length_b   1.000
_cell.length_c   1.000
_cell.angle_alpha   90.00
_cell.angle_beta   90.00
_cell.angle_gamma   90.00
#
_symmetry.space_group_name_H-M   'P 1'
#
loop_
_entity.id
_entity.type
_entity.pdbx_description
1 polymer ?
#
loop_
_entity_poly.entity_id
_entity_poly.type
_entity_poly.pdbx_seq_one_letter_code
_entity_poly.pdbx_strand_id
1 'polypeptide(L)'
;MKIGILTQPLRGNYGGVLQNWALQHILIRLGHEPITIDILPRPSIGRFILSTIKSLLLWFIPSRRRRFKRWRERRMPLFEEFVSKNIIKTPTCRNYSMEMIREYGLEALLVGSDQTWRPIYNVNRLSDMFLHFAGNFSGKRVAYAASFGVDYWEYSEKQTSVCSSLAQLFDAVSVRETSGVALCERYLGIDAVAVLD
;
A
#
# COMPACT_ATOMS: atom_id res chain seq x y z
N MET A 1 3.65 21.30 -1.69
CA MET A 1 2.47 20.60 -1.11
C MET A 1 2.95 19.51 -0.18
N LYS A 2 2.25 19.32 0.94
CA LYS A 2 2.45 18.15 1.81
C LYS A 2 1.65 16.96 1.28
N ILE A 3 2.34 15.87 0.94
CA ILE A 3 1.75 14.71 0.26
C ILE A 3 1.84 13.47 1.15
N GLY A 4 0.68 12.92 1.53
CA GLY A 4 0.59 11.64 2.22
C GLY A 4 0.65 10.46 1.24
N ILE A 5 1.66 9.61 1.36
CA ILE A 5 1.83 8.43 0.50
C ILE A 5 1.23 7.20 1.20
N LEU A 6 0.33 6.52 0.51
CA LEU A 6 -0.24 5.23 0.91
C LEU A 6 0.34 4.14 0.01
N THR A 7 1.07 3.23 0.59
CA THR A 7 1.66 2.09 -0.12
C THR A 7 1.53 0.81 0.71
N GLN A 8 2.08 -0.30 0.22
CA GLN A 8 2.15 -1.53 1.00
C GLN A 8 2.98 -1.33 2.27
N PRO A 9 2.69 -2.08 3.36
CA PRO A 9 3.41 -1.91 4.62
C PRO A 9 4.93 -1.97 4.46
N LEU A 10 5.63 -1.03 5.09
CA LEU A 10 7.10 -0.92 5.06
C LEU A 10 7.79 -2.03 5.87
N ARG A 11 7.43 -3.30 5.61
CA ARG A 11 7.88 -4.45 6.40
C ARG A 11 8.15 -5.67 5.52
N GLY A 12 9.44 -6.01 5.37
CA GLY A 12 9.85 -7.24 4.70
C GLY A 12 9.70 -7.27 3.17
N ASN A 13 9.21 -6.19 2.56
CA ASN A 13 9.14 -6.02 1.10
C ASN A 13 10.20 -5.02 0.64
N TYR A 14 11.38 -5.51 0.24
CA TYR A 14 12.48 -4.66 -0.23
C TYR A 14 12.10 -3.85 -1.47
N GLY A 15 11.41 -4.46 -2.44
CA GLY A 15 10.97 -3.79 -3.66
C GLY A 15 10.06 -2.60 -3.36
N GLY A 16 9.00 -2.83 -2.59
CA GLY A 16 8.06 -1.78 -2.21
C GLY A 16 8.70 -0.64 -1.40
N VAL A 17 9.69 -0.95 -0.55
CA VAL A 17 10.43 0.09 0.18
C VAL A 17 11.31 0.91 -0.73
N LEU A 18 12.00 0.29 -1.70
CA LEU A 18 12.83 1.01 -2.67
C LEU A 18 11.98 1.88 -3.61
N GLN A 19 10.84 1.38 -4.06
CA GLN A 19 9.87 2.15 -4.84
C GLN A 19 9.37 3.38 -4.06
N ASN A 20 8.98 3.19 -2.79
CA ASN A 20 8.55 4.30 -1.94
C ASN A 20 9.67 5.32 -1.70
N TRP A 21 10.88 4.86 -1.48
CA TRP A 21 12.06 5.72 -1.35
C TRP A 21 12.29 6.56 -2.63
N ALA A 22 12.26 5.93 -3.79
CA ALA A 22 12.42 6.61 -5.07
C ALA A 22 11.30 7.62 -5.31
N LEU A 23 10.06 7.24 -5.03
CA LEU A 23 8.90 8.13 -5.15
C LEU A 23 9.04 9.37 -4.25
N GLN A 24 9.44 9.21 -2.99
CA GLN A 24 9.71 10.36 -2.10
C GLN A 24 10.78 11.28 -2.67
N HIS A 25 11.88 10.74 -3.20
CA HIS A 25 12.95 11.55 -3.79
C HIS A 25 12.50 12.33 -5.02
N ILE A 26 11.68 11.72 -5.88
CA ILE A 26 11.09 12.43 -7.03
C ILE A 26 10.17 13.57 -6.56
N LEU A 27 9.29 13.29 -5.60
CA LEU A 27 8.39 14.31 -5.06
C LEU A 27 9.14 15.47 -4.41
N ILE A 28 10.23 15.19 -3.68
CA ILE A 28 11.09 16.23 -3.09
C ILE A 28 11.75 17.07 -4.20
N ARG A 29 12.27 16.44 -5.26
CA ARG A 29 12.85 17.16 -6.42
C ARG A 29 11.83 18.05 -7.13
N LEU A 30 10.55 17.67 -7.11
CA LEU A 30 9.43 18.46 -7.63
C LEU A 30 8.97 19.57 -6.66
N GLY A 31 9.64 19.76 -5.53
CA GLY A 31 9.31 20.78 -4.55
C GLY A 31 8.14 20.43 -3.61
N HIS A 32 7.87 19.15 -3.42
CA HIS A 32 6.85 18.68 -2.49
C HIS A 32 7.45 18.13 -1.20
N GLU A 33 6.63 17.99 -0.17
CA GLU A 33 6.97 17.42 1.14
C GLU A 33 6.24 16.07 1.31
N PRO A 34 6.82 14.96 0.82
CA PRO A 34 6.18 13.65 0.95
C PRO A 34 6.37 13.08 2.36
N ILE A 35 5.33 12.42 2.86
CA ILE A 35 5.38 11.59 4.07
C ILE A 35 4.62 10.29 3.83
N THR A 36 5.28 9.15 4.06
CA THR A 36 4.60 7.84 3.95
C THR A 36 3.83 7.54 5.23
N ILE A 37 2.56 7.19 5.08
CA ILE A 37 1.71 6.77 6.19
C ILE A 37 2.05 5.31 6.53
N ASP A 38 2.84 5.10 7.60
CA ASP A 38 3.28 3.77 8.03
C ASP A 38 2.15 3.04 8.75
N ILE A 39 1.56 2.04 8.09
CA ILE A 39 0.42 1.29 8.61
C ILE A 39 0.80 -0.14 8.97
N LEU A 40 0.24 -0.64 10.09
CA LEU A 40 0.38 -2.05 10.45
C LEU A 40 -0.41 -2.95 9.49
N PRO A 41 0.20 -4.03 8.97
CA PRO A 41 -0.54 -5.00 8.17
C PRO A 41 -1.66 -5.62 9.01
N ARG A 42 -2.86 -5.74 8.43
CA ARG A 42 -3.95 -6.52 9.05
C ARG A 42 -3.80 -7.98 8.64
N PRO A 43 -3.59 -8.91 9.57
CA PRO A 43 -3.59 -10.32 9.23
C PRO A 43 -5.00 -10.72 8.77
N SER A 44 -5.10 -11.41 7.64
CA SER A 44 -6.31 -12.15 7.30
C SER A 44 -6.51 -13.25 8.36
N ILE A 45 -7.74 -13.38 8.89
CA ILE A 45 -8.06 -14.38 9.91
C ILE A 45 -7.64 -15.78 9.45
N GLY A 46 -7.90 -16.14 8.19
CA GLY A 46 -7.46 -17.41 7.61
C GLY A 46 -5.94 -17.56 7.55
N ARG A 47 -5.19 -16.52 7.19
CA ARG A 47 -3.72 -16.54 7.21
C ARG A 47 -3.18 -16.59 8.64
N PHE A 48 -3.84 -15.96 9.59
CA PHE A 48 -3.46 -16.02 11.00
C PHE A 48 -3.63 -17.45 11.52
N ILE A 49 -4.78 -18.10 11.28
CA ILE A 49 -5.03 -19.50 11.68
C ILE A 49 -4.03 -20.43 10.98
N LEU A 50 -3.82 -20.30 9.67
CA LEU A 50 -2.86 -21.13 8.92
C LEU A 50 -1.40 -20.91 9.41
N SER A 51 -1.02 -19.67 9.71
CA SER A 51 0.31 -19.35 10.24
C SER A 51 0.50 -19.91 11.64
N THR A 52 -0.55 -19.92 12.47
CA THR A 52 -0.52 -20.49 13.82
C THR A 52 -0.42 -22.01 13.76
N ILE A 53 -1.20 -22.67 12.92
CA ILE A 53 -1.12 -24.12 12.69
C ILE A 53 0.27 -24.49 12.12
N LYS A 54 0.75 -23.73 11.13
CA LYS A 54 2.08 -23.95 10.55
C LYS A 54 3.22 -23.71 11.55
N SER A 55 3.08 -22.72 12.44
CA SER A 55 4.08 -22.46 13.50
C SER A 55 4.04 -23.55 14.58
N LEU A 56 2.88 -24.08 14.92
CA LEU A 56 2.73 -25.24 15.81
C LEU A 56 3.38 -26.49 15.20
N LEU A 57 3.09 -26.79 13.94
CA LEU A 57 3.73 -27.92 13.25
C LEU A 57 5.24 -27.77 13.10
N LEU A 58 5.73 -26.56 12.83
CA LEU A 58 7.17 -26.25 12.76
C LEU A 58 7.85 -26.27 14.13
N TRP A 59 7.09 -26.12 15.22
CA TRP A 59 7.64 -26.21 16.59
C TRP A 59 8.18 -27.60 16.89
N PHE A 60 7.64 -28.65 16.27
CA PHE A 60 8.10 -30.03 16.38
C PHE A 60 9.34 -30.34 15.50
N ILE A 61 9.83 -29.38 14.67
CA ILE A 61 11.01 -29.55 13.81
C ILE A 61 12.11 -28.54 14.19
N PRO A 62 12.98 -28.88 15.16
CA PRO A 62 13.96 -27.93 15.73
C PRO A 62 14.95 -27.32 14.72
N SER A 63 15.32 -28.07 13.67
CA SER A 63 16.28 -27.63 12.66
C SER A 63 15.73 -26.49 11.76
N ARG A 64 14.45 -26.52 11.41
CA ARG A 64 13.79 -25.47 10.62
C ARG A 64 13.55 -24.20 11.43
N ARG A 65 13.20 -24.35 12.72
CA ARG A 65 13.01 -23.22 13.66
C ARG A 65 14.29 -22.41 13.84
N ARG A 66 15.44 -23.08 14.02
CA ARG A 66 16.76 -22.40 14.19
C ARG A 66 17.16 -21.65 12.91
N ARG A 67 16.91 -22.23 11.72
CA ARG A 67 17.24 -21.61 10.43
C ARG A 67 16.38 -20.36 10.18
N PHE A 68 15.07 -20.40 10.45
CA PHE A 68 14.15 -19.26 10.29
C PHE A 68 14.46 -18.14 11.28
N LYS A 69 14.71 -18.48 12.56
CA LYS A 69 15.10 -17.52 13.59
C LYS A 69 16.40 -16.80 13.21
N ARG A 70 17.43 -17.54 12.79
CA ARG A 70 18.74 -17.00 12.39
C ARG A 70 18.66 -16.13 11.13
N TRP A 71 17.78 -16.46 10.17
CA TRP A 71 17.53 -15.66 8.98
C TRP A 71 16.84 -14.33 9.34
N ARG A 72 15.84 -14.36 10.19
CA ARG A 72 15.11 -13.18 10.67
C ARG A 72 16.04 -12.24 11.46
N GLU A 73 16.84 -12.78 12.38
CA GLU A 73 17.78 -12.01 13.20
C GLU A 73 18.87 -11.30 12.37
N ARG A 74 19.23 -11.83 11.21
CA ARG A 74 20.29 -11.25 10.37
C ARG A 74 19.80 -10.21 9.36
N ARG A 75 18.59 -10.34 8.85
CA ARG A 75 18.10 -9.49 7.76
C ARG A 75 17.19 -8.34 8.21
N MET A 76 16.39 -8.54 9.23
CA MET A 76 15.46 -7.53 9.71
C MET A 76 16.14 -6.24 10.22
N PRO A 77 17.23 -6.29 10.98
CA PRO A 77 17.87 -5.06 11.47
C PRO A 77 18.35 -4.13 10.37
N LEU A 78 18.99 -4.65 9.33
CA LEU A 78 19.45 -3.83 8.19
C LEU A 78 18.31 -3.22 7.39
N PHE A 79 17.23 -3.97 7.24
CA PHE A 79 16.01 -3.47 6.58
C PHE A 79 15.35 -2.36 7.39
N GLU A 80 15.19 -2.55 8.69
CA GLU A 80 14.62 -1.56 9.61
C GLU A 80 15.51 -0.32 9.70
N GLU A 81 16.81 -0.49 9.71
CA GLU A 81 17.79 0.60 9.66
C GLU A 81 17.66 1.40 8.37
N PHE A 82 17.55 0.73 7.21
CA PHE A 82 17.33 1.42 5.94
C PHE A 82 16.03 2.23 5.95
N VAL A 83 14.92 1.61 6.38
CA VAL A 83 13.62 2.30 6.47
C VAL A 83 13.70 3.52 7.39
N SER A 84 14.31 3.36 8.58
CA SER A 84 14.39 4.46 9.55
C SER A 84 15.26 5.62 9.10
N LYS A 85 16.31 5.35 8.32
CA LYS A 85 17.24 6.38 7.84
C LYS A 85 16.80 7.07 6.54
N ASN A 86 16.07 6.36 5.69
CA ASN A 86 15.86 6.79 4.31
C ASN A 86 14.40 7.08 3.95
N ILE A 87 13.44 6.67 4.78
CA ILE A 87 12.00 6.88 4.50
C ILE A 87 11.43 7.90 5.48
N ILE A 88 10.93 9.00 4.95
CA ILE A 88 10.14 9.98 5.71
C ILE A 88 8.75 9.37 5.95
N LYS A 89 8.42 9.06 7.20
CA LYS A 89 7.18 8.37 7.52
C LYS A 89 6.55 8.82 8.83
N THR A 90 5.25 8.61 8.96
CA THR A 90 4.54 8.79 10.23
C THR A 90 4.99 7.77 11.27
N PRO A 91 4.72 7.98 12.56
CA PRO A 91 4.64 6.88 13.52
C PRO A 91 3.72 5.78 12.99
N THR A 92 4.01 4.53 13.37
CA THR A 92 3.22 3.40 12.90
C THR A 92 1.81 3.45 13.48
N CYS A 93 0.80 3.46 12.62
CA CYS A 93 -0.62 3.50 13.01
C CYS A 93 -1.38 2.23 12.61
N ARG A 94 -2.56 2.03 13.20
CA ARG A 94 -3.40 0.86 12.94
C ARG A 94 -4.42 1.10 11.83
N ASN A 95 -4.91 2.33 11.70
CA ASN A 95 -5.93 2.71 10.74
C ASN A 95 -5.58 4.05 10.11
N TYR A 96 -6.01 4.24 8.87
CA TYR A 96 -6.06 5.56 8.24
C TYR A 96 -7.23 6.35 8.82
N SER A 97 -7.12 7.67 8.93
CA SER A 97 -8.21 8.53 9.40
C SER A 97 -8.10 9.95 8.87
N MET A 98 -9.22 10.68 8.89
CA MET A 98 -9.25 12.11 8.58
C MET A 98 -8.46 12.96 9.58
N GLU A 99 -8.39 12.52 10.85
CA GLU A 99 -7.60 13.21 11.87
C GLU A 99 -6.13 13.24 11.50
N MET A 100 -5.59 12.12 11.01
CA MET A 100 -4.21 12.03 10.51
C MET A 100 -3.96 13.01 9.35
N ILE A 101 -4.90 13.13 8.41
CA ILE A 101 -4.77 14.08 7.31
C ILE A 101 -4.62 15.50 7.85
N ARG A 102 -5.43 15.86 8.84
CA ARG A 102 -5.40 17.19 9.49
C ARG A 102 -4.15 17.38 10.34
N GLU A 103 -3.77 16.40 11.15
CA GLU A 103 -2.58 16.42 12.02
C GLU A 103 -1.30 16.70 11.23
N TYR A 104 -1.13 16.04 10.08
CA TYR A 104 0.04 16.24 9.22
C TYR A 104 -0.13 17.39 8.22
N GLY A 105 -1.30 18.02 8.16
CA GLY A 105 -1.59 19.12 7.23
C GLY A 105 -1.46 18.66 5.77
N LEU A 106 -1.95 17.45 5.44
CA LEU A 106 -1.82 16.90 4.11
C LEU A 106 -2.71 17.64 3.13
N GLU A 107 -2.13 18.06 2.00
CA GLU A 107 -2.80 18.75 0.90
C GLU A 107 -3.09 17.82 -0.28
N ALA A 108 -2.40 16.68 -0.31
CA ALA A 108 -2.63 15.63 -1.30
C ALA A 108 -2.45 14.24 -0.67
N LEU A 109 -3.17 13.26 -1.21
CA LEU A 109 -3.02 11.85 -0.91
C LEU A 109 -2.62 11.12 -2.20
N LEU A 110 -1.54 10.36 -2.13
CA LEU A 110 -1.01 9.58 -3.24
C LEU A 110 -1.02 8.10 -2.88
N VAL A 111 -1.74 7.31 -3.67
CA VAL A 111 -1.79 5.85 -3.52
C VAL A 111 -0.87 5.21 -4.54
N GLY A 112 0.06 4.39 -4.08
CA GLY A 112 1.02 3.70 -4.93
C GLY A 112 2.47 3.96 -4.49
N SER A 113 3.44 3.51 -5.20
CA SER A 113 3.31 2.45 -6.22
C SER A 113 3.10 1.08 -5.57
N ASP A 114 3.33 -0.03 -6.28
CA ASP A 114 3.15 -1.41 -5.82
C ASP A 114 1.68 -1.89 -5.96
N GLN A 115 1.42 -3.14 -5.60
CA GLN A 115 0.11 -3.81 -5.73
C GLN A 115 -0.90 -3.30 -4.70
N THR A 116 -1.07 -1.98 -4.64
CA THR A 116 -1.98 -1.32 -3.70
C THR A 116 -3.45 -1.61 -4.00
N TRP A 117 -3.79 -1.89 -5.26
CA TRP A 117 -5.15 -2.21 -5.68
C TRP A 117 -5.45 -3.71 -5.77
N ARG A 118 -4.55 -4.56 -5.28
CA ARG A 118 -4.78 -6.00 -5.27
C ARG A 118 -5.47 -6.47 -3.98
N PRO A 119 -6.66 -7.13 -4.04
CA PRO A 119 -7.44 -7.53 -2.86
C PRO A 119 -6.72 -8.45 -1.91
N ILE A 120 -5.92 -9.39 -2.46
CA ILE A 120 -5.21 -10.40 -1.65
C ILE A 120 -4.18 -9.80 -0.69
N TYR A 121 -3.65 -8.61 -1.01
CA TYR A 121 -2.70 -7.89 -0.14
C TYR A 121 -3.40 -6.87 0.76
N ASN A 122 -4.63 -6.49 0.43
CA ASN A 122 -5.39 -5.46 1.13
C ASN A 122 -6.68 -6.02 1.74
N VAL A 123 -6.61 -7.20 2.31
CA VAL A 123 -7.75 -7.85 2.99
C VAL A 123 -8.32 -6.91 4.05
N ASN A 124 -9.63 -6.60 3.95
CA ASN A 124 -10.36 -5.65 4.80
C ASN A 124 -9.83 -4.20 4.76
N ARG A 125 -9.03 -3.83 3.75
CA ARG A 125 -8.49 -2.47 3.55
C ARG A 125 -8.49 -2.02 2.11
N LEU A 126 -9.10 -2.76 1.21
CA LEU A 126 -9.11 -2.41 -0.20
C LEU A 126 -9.69 -1.01 -0.43
N SER A 127 -10.79 -0.67 0.23
CA SER A 127 -11.40 0.66 0.16
C SER A 127 -10.49 1.78 0.71
N ASP A 128 -9.59 1.47 1.65
CA ASP A 128 -8.63 2.45 2.14
C ASP A 128 -7.60 2.81 1.06
N MET A 129 -7.27 1.86 0.16
CA MET A 129 -6.42 2.11 -1.01
C MET A 129 -7.17 2.88 -2.12
N PHE A 130 -8.46 3.09 -1.98
CA PHE A 130 -9.28 4.02 -2.75
C PHE A 130 -9.67 5.26 -1.92
N LEU A 131 -8.94 5.53 -0.83
CA LEU A 131 -9.07 6.71 0.02
C LEU A 131 -10.45 6.86 0.69
N HIS A 132 -11.15 5.75 0.97
CA HIS A 132 -12.45 5.76 1.65
C HIS A 132 -12.42 6.54 2.97
N PHE A 133 -11.36 6.41 3.76
CA PHE A 133 -11.19 7.11 5.05
C PHE A 133 -11.08 8.63 4.92
N ALA A 134 -10.75 9.12 3.72
CA ALA A 134 -10.56 10.54 3.46
C ALA A 134 -11.88 11.31 3.30
N GLY A 135 -13.03 10.62 3.22
CA GLY A 135 -14.35 11.23 3.20
C GLY A 135 -14.44 12.44 2.25
N ASN A 136 -14.76 13.59 2.80
CA ASN A 136 -14.88 14.87 2.09
C ASN A 136 -13.56 15.69 2.06
N PHE A 137 -12.40 15.03 2.05
CA PHE A 137 -11.11 15.68 1.88
C PHE A 137 -11.09 16.51 0.58
N SER A 138 -10.76 17.78 0.69
CA SER A 138 -10.75 18.74 -0.42
C SER A 138 -9.40 18.83 -1.15
N GLY A 139 -8.37 18.16 -0.65
CA GLY A 139 -7.06 18.10 -1.30
C GLY A 139 -7.03 17.12 -2.46
N LYS A 140 -5.88 17.03 -3.12
CA LYS A 140 -5.69 16.18 -4.30
C LYS A 140 -5.64 14.69 -3.96
N ARG A 141 -6.27 13.86 -4.79
CA ARG A 141 -6.29 12.41 -4.72
C ARG A 141 -5.64 11.84 -5.97
N VAL A 142 -4.53 11.17 -5.84
CA VAL A 142 -3.74 10.66 -6.97
C VAL A 142 -3.44 9.18 -6.78
N ALA A 143 -3.59 8.39 -7.82
CA ALA A 143 -3.03 7.05 -7.89
C ALA A 143 -1.83 7.07 -8.83
N TYR A 144 -0.65 6.70 -8.32
CA TYR A 144 0.58 6.67 -9.10
C TYR A 144 1.09 5.24 -9.22
N ALA A 145 1.18 4.73 -10.44
CA ALA A 145 1.63 3.39 -10.74
C ALA A 145 0.97 2.31 -9.84
N ALA A 146 -0.30 2.51 -9.49
CA ALA A 146 -1.05 1.54 -8.72
C ALA A 146 -1.20 0.25 -9.52
N SER A 147 -1.07 -0.91 -8.85
CA SER A 147 -1.10 -2.18 -9.55
C SER A 147 -2.19 -3.09 -9.01
N PHE A 148 -2.89 -3.74 -9.93
CA PHE A 148 -3.78 -4.88 -9.61
C PHE A 148 -2.98 -6.18 -9.46
N GLY A 149 -1.77 -6.25 -10.03
CA GLY A 149 -0.87 -7.41 -9.97
C GLY A 149 -1.34 -8.62 -10.78
N VAL A 150 -2.44 -8.48 -11.51
CA VAL A 150 -3.06 -9.48 -12.40
C VAL A 150 -3.75 -8.76 -13.56
N ASP A 151 -4.03 -9.48 -14.63
CA ASP A 151 -4.69 -8.98 -15.84
C ASP A 151 -6.20 -9.25 -15.89
N TYR A 152 -6.75 -9.80 -14.81
CA TYR A 152 -8.17 -10.10 -14.65
C TYR A 152 -8.74 -9.48 -13.38
N TRP A 153 -10.08 -9.36 -13.30
CA TRP A 153 -10.75 -8.70 -12.18
C TRP A 153 -10.91 -9.66 -10.98
N GLU A 154 -10.31 -9.31 -9.84
CA GLU A 154 -10.34 -10.12 -8.60
C GLU A 154 -11.37 -9.61 -7.56
N TYR A 155 -12.07 -8.49 -7.82
CA TYR A 155 -12.97 -7.91 -6.83
C TYR A 155 -14.34 -8.59 -6.84
N SER A 156 -14.94 -8.75 -5.66
CA SER A 156 -16.35 -9.11 -5.56
C SER A 156 -17.23 -7.95 -6.04
N GLU A 157 -18.50 -8.22 -6.37
CA GLU A 157 -19.47 -7.19 -6.79
C GLU A 157 -19.53 -6.04 -5.77
N LYS A 158 -19.60 -6.35 -4.47
CA LYS A 158 -19.59 -5.35 -3.41
C LYS A 158 -18.32 -4.51 -3.40
N GLN A 159 -17.15 -5.12 -3.58
CA GLN A 159 -15.89 -4.40 -3.66
C GLN A 159 -15.84 -3.53 -4.92
N THR A 160 -16.29 -4.04 -6.05
CA THR A 160 -16.37 -3.30 -7.31
C THR A 160 -17.23 -2.05 -7.15
N SER A 161 -18.44 -2.18 -6.63
CA SER A 161 -19.36 -1.05 -6.41
C SER A 161 -18.76 0.04 -5.53
N VAL A 162 -18.16 -0.34 -4.40
CA VAL A 162 -17.51 0.60 -3.47
C VAL A 162 -16.28 1.25 -4.11
N CYS A 163 -15.39 0.46 -4.70
CA CYS A 163 -14.14 0.98 -5.27
C CYS A 163 -14.39 1.84 -6.51
N SER A 164 -15.38 1.50 -7.36
CA SER A 164 -15.77 2.32 -8.51
C SER A 164 -16.24 3.71 -8.06
N SER A 165 -17.13 3.79 -7.08
CA SER A 165 -17.61 5.08 -6.56
C SER A 165 -16.47 5.93 -5.97
N LEU A 166 -15.49 5.30 -5.30
CA LEU A 166 -14.34 6.00 -4.72
C LEU A 166 -13.31 6.40 -5.79
N ALA A 167 -13.15 5.59 -6.84
CA ALA A 167 -12.23 5.86 -7.94
C ALA A 167 -12.58 7.14 -8.70
N GLN A 168 -13.87 7.45 -8.82
CA GLN A 168 -14.36 8.69 -9.43
C GLN A 168 -13.92 9.96 -8.71
N LEU A 169 -13.45 9.84 -7.46
CA LEU A 169 -12.97 10.97 -6.65
C LEU A 169 -11.48 11.27 -6.87
N PHE A 170 -10.77 10.49 -7.68
CA PHE A 170 -9.37 10.74 -7.96
C PHE A 170 -9.21 11.85 -9.03
N ASP A 171 -8.29 12.76 -8.78
CA ASP A 171 -7.92 13.82 -9.73
C ASP A 171 -7.07 13.27 -10.90
N ALA A 172 -6.27 12.24 -10.64
CA ALA A 172 -5.44 11.57 -11.64
C ALA A 172 -5.17 10.12 -11.26
N VAL A 173 -5.18 9.24 -12.24
CA VAL A 173 -4.93 7.82 -12.06
C VAL A 173 -3.90 7.33 -13.06
N SER A 174 -2.84 6.73 -12.54
CA SER A 174 -1.93 5.92 -13.34
C SER A 174 -1.75 4.53 -12.74
N VAL A 175 -1.58 3.56 -13.61
CA VAL A 175 -1.39 2.14 -13.25
C VAL A 175 -0.09 1.63 -13.86
N ARG A 176 0.51 0.63 -13.24
CA ARG A 176 1.80 0.09 -13.67
C ARG A 176 1.70 -0.80 -14.92
N GLU A 177 0.59 -1.53 -15.05
CA GLU A 177 0.37 -2.45 -16.15
C GLU A 177 -0.64 -1.91 -17.17
N THR A 178 -0.39 -2.15 -18.47
CA THR A 178 -1.36 -1.79 -19.54
C THR A 178 -2.70 -2.50 -19.37
N SER A 179 -2.69 -3.74 -18.86
CA SER A 179 -3.92 -4.46 -18.50
C SER A 179 -4.72 -3.72 -17.42
N GLY A 180 -4.05 -3.01 -16.52
CA GLY A 180 -4.69 -2.20 -15.48
C GLY A 180 -5.50 -1.05 -16.04
N VAL A 181 -5.11 -0.46 -17.16
CA VAL A 181 -5.90 0.58 -17.85
C VAL A 181 -7.26 0.02 -18.26
N ALA A 182 -7.28 -1.13 -18.93
CA ALA A 182 -8.53 -1.79 -19.32
C ALA A 182 -9.41 -2.19 -18.11
N LEU A 183 -8.78 -2.59 -17.00
CA LEU A 183 -9.51 -2.90 -15.76
C LEU A 183 -10.13 -1.64 -15.13
N CYS A 184 -9.42 -0.50 -15.15
CA CYS A 184 -9.94 0.78 -14.69
C CYS A 184 -11.15 1.23 -15.49
N GLU A 185 -11.04 1.22 -16.82
CA GLU A 185 -12.12 1.60 -17.72
C GLU A 185 -13.35 0.68 -17.53
N ARG A 186 -13.15 -0.63 -17.60
CA ARG A 186 -14.24 -1.61 -17.59
C ARG A 186 -14.98 -1.72 -16.26
N TYR A 187 -14.27 -1.69 -15.14
CA TYR A 187 -14.83 -2.04 -13.83
C TYR A 187 -14.90 -0.87 -12.84
N LEU A 188 -14.06 0.16 -13.02
CA LEU A 188 -14.10 1.34 -12.17
C LEU A 188 -14.73 2.53 -12.88
N GLY A 189 -14.85 2.51 -14.22
CA GLY A 189 -15.44 3.57 -15.02
C GLY A 189 -14.60 4.85 -15.00
N ILE A 190 -13.28 4.74 -14.92
CA ILE A 190 -12.33 5.85 -14.88
C ILE A 190 -11.26 5.71 -15.96
N ASP A 191 -10.78 6.85 -16.45
CA ASP A 191 -9.59 6.91 -17.29
C ASP A 191 -8.33 6.71 -16.47
N ALA A 192 -7.40 5.92 -17.00
CA ALA A 192 -6.09 5.72 -16.41
C ALA A 192 -5.00 5.67 -17.49
N VAL A 193 -3.78 6.00 -17.12
CA VAL A 193 -2.61 5.89 -18.01
C VAL A 193 -1.63 4.85 -17.46
N ALA A 194 -1.00 4.08 -18.35
CA ALA A 194 0.08 3.17 -17.94
C ALA A 194 1.39 3.95 -17.79
N VAL A 195 2.06 3.75 -16.66
CA VAL A 195 3.36 4.39 -16.36
C VAL A 195 4.32 3.38 -15.75
N LEU A 196 5.62 3.63 -15.88
CA LEU A 196 6.65 2.92 -15.11
C LEU A 196 6.69 3.44 -13.67
N ASP A 197 7.01 2.55 -12.73
CA ASP A 197 7.19 2.88 -11.31
C ASP A 197 8.67 2.86 -10.87
#